data_b2e74199eae168e96e3bc7214fcc8406
#
_entry.id   b2e74199eae168e96e3bc7214fcc8406
#
_cell.length_a   1.000
_cell.length_b   1.000
_cell.length_c   1.000
_cell.angle_alpha   90.00
_cell.angle_beta   90.00
_cell.angle_gamma   90.00
#
_symmetry.space_group_name_H-M   'P 1'
#
loop_
_entity.id
_entity.type
_entity.pdbx_description
1 polymer ?
#
loop_
_entity_poly.entity_id
_entity_poly.type
_entity_poly.pdbx_seq_one_letter_code
_entity_poly.pdbx_strand_id
1 'polypeptide(L)'
;MTNNDQIYTLGEVSRALFDGYDDAAYSNQFEYGVSESVVRKIWEQNKEPEWMLEKRLTSLKVFQEKAMPKWGPNLSKLDLSKICYYARPEWAKNAQTWDDVPETIKNTFERLGIPEAERTMLAGVGAQYDSEVVYHNLKQELRDKWVVFEDMSVAVNEHAELIQKYFMKLI
;
A
#
# COMPACT_ATOMS: atom_id res chain seq x y z
N MET A 1 7.09 -19.73 33.25
CA MET A 1 7.88 -20.57 32.33
C MET A 1 6.90 -21.27 31.42
N THR A 2 6.57 -20.68 30.31
CA THR A 2 5.78 -21.33 29.27
C THR A 2 6.67 -21.38 28.03
N ASN A 3 7.23 -22.58 27.80
CA ASN A 3 7.95 -22.91 26.58
C ASN A 3 7.01 -22.80 25.40
N ASN A 4 7.24 -21.83 24.53
CA ASN A 4 6.59 -21.74 23.24
C ASN A 4 7.63 -21.93 22.10
N ASP A 5 8.51 -22.90 22.30
CA ASP A 5 9.38 -23.39 21.22
C ASP A 5 8.60 -24.39 20.35
N GLN A 6 7.57 -23.94 19.65
CA GLN A 6 7.01 -24.69 18.55
C GLN A 6 7.91 -24.47 17.33
N ILE A 7 8.80 -25.47 17.09
CA ILE A 7 9.53 -25.59 15.83
C ILE A 7 8.48 -25.93 14.76
N TYR A 8 8.06 -24.93 13.98
CA TYR A 8 7.17 -25.16 12.84
C TYR A 8 7.95 -25.85 11.73
N THR A 9 7.55 -27.07 11.37
CA THR A 9 7.98 -27.68 10.12
C THR A 9 7.21 -27.04 8.96
N LEU A 10 7.85 -26.89 7.81
CA LEU A 10 7.28 -26.20 6.62
C LEU A 10 5.90 -26.73 6.14
N GLY A 11 5.46 -27.87 6.65
CA GLY A 11 4.14 -28.48 6.36
C GLY A 11 3.03 -28.10 7.34
N GLU A 12 3.35 -27.45 8.48
CA GLU A 12 2.40 -27.17 9.56
C GLU A 12 2.08 -25.69 9.76
N VAL A 13 2.65 -24.82 8.92
CA VAL A 13 2.39 -23.37 9.01
C VAL A 13 0.98 -23.07 8.48
N SER A 14 0.03 -22.90 9.40
CA SER A 14 -1.32 -22.49 9.06
C SER A 14 -1.32 -21.05 8.54
N ARG A 15 -1.91 -20.83 7.36
CA ARG A 15 -2.15 -19.47 6.83
C ARG A 15 -2.93 -18.59 7.81
N ALA A 16 -3.80 -19.17 8.63
CA ALA A 16 -4.56 -18.45 9.65
C ALA A 16 -3.68 -17.66 10.65
N LEU A 17 -2.40 -18.01 10.79
CA LEU A 17 -1.42 -17.24 11.58
C LEU A 17 -1.02 -15.93 10.89
N PHE A 18 -1.09 -15.89 9.56
CA PHE A 18 -0.65 -14.77 8.71
C PHE A 18 -1.82 -14.03 8.07
N ASP A 19 -2.95 -14.70 7.88
CA ASP A 19 -4.18 -14.08 7.41
C ASP A 19 -4.75 -13.24 8.56
N GLY A 20 -4.28 -11.99 8.66
CA GLY A 20 -4.85 -11.03 9.58
C GLY A 20 -6.30 -10.77 9.22
N TYR A 21 -7.20 -10.90 10.19
CA TYR A 21 -8.56 -10.41 10.03
C TYR A 21 -8.50 -8.91 9.90
N ASP A 22 -8.94 -8.41 8.76
CA ASP A 22 -9.11 -7.00 8.52
C ASP A 22 -10.51 -6.61 8.98
N ASP A 23 -10.59 -6.11 10.23
CA ASP A 23 -11.82 -5.58 10.81
C ASP A 23 -12.00 -4.07 10.48
N ALA A 24 -11.20 -3.53 9.55
CA ALA A 24 -11.28 -2.13 9.21
C ALA A 24 -12.60 -1.83 8.50
N ALA A 25 -13.31 -0.81 8.98
CA ALA A 25 -14.42 -0.21 8.25
C ALA A 25 -13.86 0.58 7.06
N TYR A 26 -14.34 0.28 5.87
CA TYR A 26 -13.96 1.00 4.65
C TYR A 26 -14.99 2.08 4.33
N SER A 27 -14.57 3.32 4.30
CA SER A 27 -15.40 4.45 3.85
C SER A 27 -15.63 4.46 2.35
N ASN A 28 -14.66 3.93 1.61
CA ASN A 28 -14.68 3.92 0.15
C ASN A 28 -14.14 2.58 -0.36
N GLN A 29 -15.04 1.62 -0.53
CA GLN A 29 -14.77 0.45 -1.35
C GLN A 29 -15.23 0.76 -2.78
N PHE A 30 -14.30 0.71 -3.74
CA PHE A 30 -14.64 0.97 -5.12
C PHE A 30 -15.28 -0.26 -5.77
N GLU A 31 -15.80 -0.07 -6.97
CA GLU A 31 -16.42 -1.14 -7.76
C GLU A 31 -15.43 -2.29 -8.01
N TYR A 32 -15.95 -3.50 -8.12
CA TYR A 32 -15.15 -4.65 -8.48
C TYR A 32 -14.66 -4.53 -9.93
N GLY A 33 -13.46 -5.05 -10.19
CA GLY A 33 -12.77 -4.93 -11.45
C GLY A 33 -12.08 -3.58 -11.62
N VAL A 34 -11.22 -3.48 -12.64
CA VAL A 34 -10.55 -2.23 -13.00
C VAL A 34 -11.18 -1.65 -14.27
N SER A 35 -11.81 -0.49 -14.13
CA SER A 35 -12.46 0.26 -15.20
C SER A 35 -11.91 1.68 -15.29
N GLU A 36 -12.23 2.39 -16.37
CA GLU A 36 -11.90 3.81 -16.47
C GLU A 36 -12.56 4.63 -15.35
N SER A 37 -13.79 4.28 -14.94
CA SER A 37 -14.47 4.90 -13.81
C SER A 37 -13.67 4.75 -12.52
N VAL A 38 -13.19 3.54 -12.21
CA VAL A 38 -12.36 3.30 -11.02
C VAL A 38 -11.07 4.11 -11.07
N VAL A 39 -10.39 4.14 -12.22
CA VAL A 39 -9.14 4.90 -12.40
C VAL A 39 -9.35 6.39 -12.17
N ARG A 40 -10.44 6.97 -12.72
CA ARG A 40 -10.77 8.39 -12.51
C ARG A 40 -11.12 8.71 -11.07
N LYS A 41 -11.87 7.83 -10.39
CA LYS A 41 -12.20 8.00 -8.98
C LYS A 41 -10.94 8.00 -8.09
N ILE A 42 -9.96 7.12 -8.38
CA ILE A 42 -8.66 7.12 -7.66
C ILE A 42 -7.94 8.45 -7.87
N TRP A 43 -7.86 8.91 -9.12
CA TRP A 43 -7.22 10.18 -9.46
C TRP A 43 -7.86 11.38 -8.74
N GLU A 44 -9.20 11.48 -8.77
CA GLU A 44 -9.95 12.54 -8.10
C GLU A 44 -9.74 12.51 -6.58
N GLN A 45 -9.80 11.32 -5.98
CA GLN A 45 -9.66 11.14 -4.54
C GLN A 45 -8.27 11.53 -4.05
N ASN A 46 -7.23 11.20 -4.80
CA ASN A 46 -5.85 11.51 -4.47
C ASN A 46 -5.44 12.91 -4.93
N LYS A 47 -6.34 13.63 -5.62
CA LYS A 47 -6.07 14.97 -6.19
C LYS A 47 -4.79 14.98 -7.03
N GLU A 48 -4.58 13.92 -7.80
CA GLU A 48 -3.37 13.77 -8.60
C GLU A 48 -3.36 14.74 -9.79
N PRO A 49 -2.18 15.15 -10.30
CA PRO A 49 -2.09 15.99 -11.48
C PRO A 49 -2.55 15.26 -12.75
N GLU A 50 -2.97 16.01 -13.78
CA GLU A 50 -3.54 15.51 -15.03
C GLU A 50 -2.62 14.49 -15.73
N TRP A 51 -1.30 14.73 -15.76
CA TRP A 51 -0.35 13.80 -16.37
C TRP A 51 -0.37 12.40 -15.74
N MET A 52 -0.72 12.30 -14.45
CA MET A 52 -0.88 11.02 -13.76
C MET A 52 -2.14 10.30 -14.24
N LEU A 53 -3.25 11.02 -14.46
CA LEU A 53 -4.45 10.44 -15.05
C LEU A 53 -4.18 9.87 -16.44
N GLU A 54 -3.48 10.61 -17.30
CA GLU A 54 -3.09 10.13 -18.62
C GLU A 54 -2.25 8.84 -18.55
N LYS A 55 -1.31 8.79 -17.61
CA LYS A 55 -0.51 7.57 -17.36
C LYS A 55 -1.38 6.39 -16.92
N ARG A 56 -2.29 6.62 -15.98
CA ARG A 56 -3.21 5.58 -15.48
C ARG A 56 -4.12 5.05 -16.59
N LEU A 57 -4.70 5.92 -17.40
CA LEU A 57 -5.58 5.52 -18.50
C LEU A 57 -4.80 4.76 -19.59
N THR A 58 -3.59 5.21 -19.91
CA THR A 58 -2.71 4.49 -20.83
C THR A 58 -2.36 3.10 -20.31
N SER A 59 -2.05 3.00 -19.00
CA SER A 59 -1.73 1.73 -18.35
C SER A 59 -2.94 0.79 -18.32
N LEU A 60 -4.14 1.33 -18.08
CA LEU A 60 -5.39 0.56 -18.14
C LEU A 60 -5.60 -0.04 -19.53
N LYS A 61 -5.41 0.75 -20.57
CA LYS A 61 -5.52 0.26 -21.96
C LYS A 61 -4.54 -0.89 -22.23
N VAL A 62 -3.28 -0.71 -21.84
CA VAL A 62 -2.26 -1.77 -21.99
C VAL A 62 -2.65 -3.02 -21.19
N PHE A 63 -3.17 -2.86 -19.97
CA PHE A 63 -3.64 -3.98 -19.15
C PHE A 63 -4.78 -4.75 -19.83
N GLN A 64 -5.73 -4.07 -20.44
CA GLN A 64 -6.87 -4.68 -21.13
C GLN A 64 -6.48 -5.39 -22.42
N GLU A 65 -5.45 -4.88 -23.12
CA GLU A 65 -4.97 -5.45 -24.38
C GLU A 65 -4.02 -6.65 -24.18
N LYS A 66 -3.33 -6.72 -23.04
CA LYS A 66 -2.38 -7.80 -22.76
C LYS A 66 -3.06 -9.10 -22.41
N ALA A 67 -2.62 -10.18 -23.06
CA ALA A 67 -3.01 -11.53 -22.69
C ALA A 67 -2.42 -11.91 -21.32
N MET A 68 -3.15 -12.75 -20.58
CA MET A 68 -2.66 -13.34 -19.33
C MET A 68 -1.33 -14.08 -19.56
N PRO A 69 -0.34 -13.92 -18.68
CA PRO A 69 0.94 -14.60 -18.81
C PRO A 69 0.77 -16.12 -18.76
N LYS A 70 1.56 -16.82 -19.56
CA LYS A 70 1.56 -18.29 -19.63
C LYS A 70 2.75 -18.91 -18.92
N TRP A 71 3.65 -18.10 -18.40
CA TRP A 71 4.78 -18.51 -17.57
C TRP A 71 4.40 -18.39 -16.09
N GLY A 72 4.92 -19.27 -15.26
CA GLY A 72 4.61 -19.31 -13.82
C GLY A 72 3.35 -20.13 -13.49
N PRO A 73 2.68 -19.87 -12.38
CA PRO A 73 1.50 -20.61 -11.94
C PRO A 73 0.32 -20.46 -12.89
N ASN A 74 -0.58 -21.45 -12.86
CA ASN A 74 -1.79 -21.40 -13.68
C ASN A 74 -2.79 -20.37 -13.13
N LEU A 75 -3.01 -19.28 -13.87
CA LEU A 75 -3.91 -18.19 -13.53
C LEU A 75 -5.30 -18.31 -14.15
N SER A 76 -5.63 -19.42 -14.80
CA SER A 76 -6.92 -19.58 -15.52
C SER A 76 -8.17 -19.47 -14.61
N LYS A 77 -8.00 -19.67 -13.31
CA LYS A 77 -9.08 -19.56 -12.31
C LYS A 77 -9.19 -18.16 -11.69
N LEU A 78 -8.26 -17.24 -12.03
CA LEU A 78 -8.27 -15.89 -11.52
C LEU A 78 -9.25 -15.04 -12.32
N ASP A 79 -10.28 -14.56 -11.66
CA ASP A 79 -11.28 -13.65 -12.23
C ASP A 79 -10.99 -12.21 -11.77
N LEU A 80 -10.31 -11.46 -12.62
CA LEU A 80 -9.90 -10.07 -12.34
C LEU A 80 -11.11 -9.14 -12.16
N SER A 81 -12.28 -9.50 -12.69
CA SER A 81 -13.49 -8.69 -12.52
C SER A 81 -14.09 -8.76 -11.11
N LYS A 82 -13.67 -9.74 -10.30
CA LYS A 82 -14.13 -9.94 -8.92
C LYS A 82 -13.18 -9.39 -7.87
N ILE A 83 -12.14 -8.69 -8.27
CA ILE A 83 -11.17 -8.09 -7.35
C ILE A 83 -11.54 -6.63 -7.14
N CYS A 84 -11.59 -6.19 -5.88
CA CYS A 84 -11.61 -4.78 -5.54
C CYS A 84 -10.17 -4.27 -5.56
N TYR A 85 -9.85 -3.37 -6.50
CA TYR A 85 -8.48 -2.88 -6.69
C TYR A 85 -8.10 -1.69 -5.83
N TYR A 86 -9.08 -1.07 -5.20
CA TYR A 86 -8.84 0.05 -4.30
C TYR A 86 -9.85 0.06 -3.16
N ALA A 87 -9.33 0.03 -1.95
CA ALA A 87 -10.09 0.18 -0.72
C ALA A 87 -9.36 1.17 0.20
N ARG A 88 -10.08 2.14 0.73
CA ARG A 88 -9.56 3.13 1.66
C ARG A 88 -10.26 3.00 3.01
N PRO A 89 -9.54 2.75 4.11
CA PRO A 89 -10.10 2.76 5.45
C PRO A 89 -10.66 4.14 5.82
N GLU A 90 -11.72 4.18 6.62
CA GLU A 90 -12.37 5.45 7.04
C GLU A 90 -11.42 6.41 7.77
N TRP A 91 -10.44 5.86 8.45
CA TRP A 91 -9.48 6.59 9.28
C TRP A 91 -8.14 6.83 8.59
N ALA A 92 -7.97 6.47 7.31
CA ALA A 92 -6.71 6.67 6.58
C ALA A 92 -6.32 8.15 6.56
N LYS A 93 -5.58 8.56 7.56
CA LYS A 93 -4.88 9.84 7.67
C LYS A 93 -3.40 9.51 7.81
N ASN A 94 -2.54 10.21 7.09
CA ASN A 94 -1.10 10.12 7.27
C ASN A 94 -0.74 10.53 8.70
N ALA A 95 -0.62 9.55 9.59
CA ALA A 95 -0.15 9.78 10.94
C ALA A 95 1.33 10.16 10.89
N GLN A 96 1.69 11.27 11.52
CA GLN A 96 3.09 11.71 11.59
C GLN A 96 3.84 11.10 12.77
N THR A 97 3.11 10.66 13.78
CA THR A 97 3.66 9.95 14.93
C THR A 97 3.00 8.59 15.05
N TRP A 98 3.72 7.63 15.62
CA TRP A 98 3.16 6.31 15.88
C TRP A 98 1.97 6.36 16.86
N ASP A 99 1.95 7.32 17.76
CA ASP A 99 0.87 7.50 18.73
C ASP A 99 -0.47 7.85 18.06
N ASP A 100 -0.42 8.53 16.91
CA ASP A 100 -1.61 8.91 16.14
C ASP A 100 -2.18 7.75 15.30
N VAL A 101 -1.46 6.63 15.20
CA VAL A 101 -1.91 5.44 14.47
C VAL A 101 -3.03 4.75 15.26
N PRO A 102 -4.16 4.38 14.62
CA PRO A 102 -5.24 3.67 15.30
C PRO A 102 -4.79 2.37 15.98
N GLU A 103 -5.40 2.08 17.13
CA GLU A 103 -5.06 0.93 17.97
C GLU A 103 -5.22 -0.40 17.23
N THR A 104 -6.21 -0.51 16.37
CA THR A 104 -6.45 -1.70 15.52
C THR A 104 -5.24 -2.04 14.66
N ILE A 105 -4.56 -1.02 14.13
CA ILE A 105 -3.35 -1.19 13.34
C ILE A 105 -2.17 -1.51 14.22
N LYS A 106 -1.99 -0.78 15.33
CA LYS A 106 -0.93 -1.07 16.30
C LYS A 106 -0.97 -2.53 16.73
N ASN A 107 -2.16 -3.03 17.07
CA ASN A 107 -2.39 -4.43 17.43
C ASN A 107 -2.04 -5.41 16.29
N THR A 108 -2.29 -5.03 15.03
CA THR A 108 -1.91 -5.84 13.88
C THR A 108 -0.39 -5.94 13.75
N PHE A 109 0.33 -4.83 13.89
CA PHE A 109 1.79 -4.79 13.86
C PHE A 109 2.41 -5.57 15.03
N GLU A 110 1.82 -5.49 16.23
CA GLU A 110 2.23 -6.28 17.40
C GLU A 110 2.03 -7.78 17.17
N ARG A 111 0.89 -8.16 16.63
CA ARG A 111 0.60 -9.56 16.30
C ARG A 111 1.55 -10.12 15.24
N LEU A 112 1.98 -9.29 14.28
CA LEU A 112 2.98 -9.64 13.28
C LEU A 112 4.40 -9.68 13.86
N GLY A 113 4.59 -9.28 15.12
CA GLY A 113 5.88 -9.29 15.80
C GLY A 113 6.86 -8.23 15.30
N ILE A 114 6.37 -7.12 14.72
CA ILE A 114 7.22 -6.02 14.26
C ILE A 114 7.73 -5.22 15.46
N PRO A 115 9.05 -5.19 15.74
CA PRO A 115 9.61 -4.54 16.90
C PRO A 115 9.30 -3.04 16.95
N GLU A 116 9.05 -2.50 18.13
CA GLU A 116 8.83 -1.05 18.33
C GLU A 116 10.01 -0.22 17.81
N ALA A 117 11.23 -0.72 17.97
CA ALA A 117 12.44 -0.06 17.46
C ALA A 117 12.41 0.12 15.93
N GLU A 118 11.85 -0.81 15.18
CA GLU A 118 11.70 -0.68 13.72
C GLU A 118 10.66 0.38 13.36
N ARG A 119 9.64 0.57 14.21
CA ARG A 119 8.57 1.53 14.01
C ARG A 119 8.98 2.98 14.34
N THR A 120 9.88 3.16 15.29
CA THR A 120 10.17 4.49 15.88
C THR A 120 11.62 4.97 15.69
N MET A 121 12.60 4.07 15.64
CA MET A 121 14.02 4.42 15.74
C MET A 121 14.76 4.45 14.40
N LEU A 122 14.17 3.92 13.33
CA LEU A 122 14.80 3.98 11.99
C LEU A 122 14.87 5.40 11.47
N ALA A 123 15.82 5.64 10.58
CA ALA A 123 16.04 6.95 9.95
C ALA A 123 14.85 7.42 9.11
N GLY A 124 14.10 6.47 8.54
CA GLY A 124 12.85 6.66 7.85
C GLY A 124 12.01 5.40 7.95
N VAL A 125 10.73 5.56 8.28
CA VAL A 125 9.76 4.47 8.41
C VAL A 125 8.47 4.85 7.72
N GLY A 126 7.93 3.93 6.92
CA GLY A 126 6.59 4.03 6.36
C GLY A 126 5.83 2.74 6.65
N ALA A 127 4.58 2.86 7.08
CA ALA A 127 3.67 1.75 7.25
C ALA A 127 2.49 1.91 6.30
N GLN A 128 2.21 0.87 5.54
CA GLN A 128 1.06 0.80 4.64
C GLN A 128 0.04 -0.19 5.19
N TYR A 129 -1.23 0.18 5.04
CA TYR A 129 -2.34 -0.68 5.32
C TYR A 129 -3.31 -0.60 4.14
N ASP A 130 -3.58 -1.75 3.50
CA ASP A 130 -4.31 -1.81 2.22
C ASP A 130 -3.72 -0.89 1.14
N SER A 131 -4.54 0.03 0.62
CA SER A 131 -4.15 0.93 -0.47
C SER A 131 -3.54 2.26 0.00
N GLU A 132 -3.38 2.46 1.31
CA GLU A 132 -2.99 3.76 1.88
C GLU A 132 -1.77 3.64 2.82
N VAL A 133 -0.93 4.67 2.79
CA VAL A 133 0.11 4.86 3.82
C VAL A 133 -0.55 5.43 5.07
N VAL A 134 -0.41 4.71 6.18
CA VAL A 134 -1.05 5.06 7.46
C VAL A 134 -0.12 5.76 8.43
N TYR A 135 1.16 5.55 8.26
CA TYR A 135 2.20 6.18 9.07
C TYR A 135 3.44 6.44 8.22
N HIS A 136 4.01 7.59 8.39
CA HIS A 136 5.23 7.99 7.70
C HIS A 136 6.05 8.90 8.59
N ASN A 137 7.32 8.57 8.77
CA ASN A 137 8.25 9.39 9.54
C ASN A 137 9.64 9.38 8.89
N LEU A 138 10.28 10.54 8.87
CA LEU A 138 11.65 10.75 8.44
C LEU A 138 12.37 11.63 9.46
N LYS A 139 13.55 11.22 9.94
CA LYS A 139 14.34 12.01 10.87
C LYS A 139 14.67 13.40 10.29
N GLN A 140 14.57 14.42 11.12
CA GLN A 140 14.75 15.82 10.71
C GLN A 140 16.14 16.07 10.05
N GLU A 141 17.19 15.45 10.56
CA GLU A 141 18.54 15.54 9.99
C GLU A 141 18.65 15.05 8.52
N LEU A 142 17.75 14.17 8.09
CA LEU A 142 17.67 13.70 6.71
C LEU A 142 16.83 14.65 5.85
N ARG A 143 15.74 15.21 6.42
CA ARG A 143 14.97 16.27 5.77
C ARG A 143 15.87 17.49 5.47
N ASP A 144 16.71 17.88 6.42
CA ASP A 144 17.66 18.98 6.27
C ASP A 144 18.72 18.72 5.18
N LYS A 145 18.96 17.44 4.87
CA LYS A 145 19.82 17.00 3.76
C LYS A 145 19.06 16.76 2.45
N TRP A 146 17.81 17.22 2.36
CA TRP A 146 16.94 17.06 1.18
C TRP A 146 16.65 15.62 0.78
N VAL A 147 16.65 14.70 1.73
CA VAL A 147 16.17 13.35 1.51
C VAL A 147 14.65 13.37 1.43
N VAL A 148 14.11 12.97 0.28
CA VAL A 148 12.67 12.78 0.07
C VAL A 148 12.35 11.31 0.35
N PHE A 149 11.48 11.10 1.33
CA PHE A 149 10.93 9.79 1.66
C PHE A 149 9.46 10.00 2.03
N GLU A 150 8.60 9.85 1.04
CA GLU A 150 7.17 10.19 1.15
C GLU A 150 6.32 9.20 0.37
N ASP A 151 5.06 9.12 0.74
CA ASP A 151 4.07 8.40 -0.04
C ASP A 151 3.96 9.00 -1.45
N MET A 152 3.83 8.13 -2.45
CA MET A 152 3.71 8.54 -3.84
C MET A 152 2.49 9.44 -4.08
N SER A 153 1.38 9.27 -3.36
CA SER A 153 0.19 10.12 -3.49
C SER A 153 0.45 11.57 -3.05
N VAL A 154 1.40 11.77 -2.10
CA VAL A 154 1.89 13.09 -1.69
C VAL A 154 2.95 13.59 -2.67
N ALA A 155 3.93 12.75 -2.97
CA ALA A 155 5.08 13.11 -3.79
C ALA A 155 4.71 13.55 -5.23
N VAL A 156 3.66 12.98 -5.83
CA VAL A 156 3.19 13.39 -7.17
C VAL A 156 2.68 14.84 -7.20
N ASN A 157 2.29 15.38 -6.05
CA ASN A 157 1.82 16.76 -5.92
C ASN A 157 2.96 17.68 -5.47
N GLU A 158 3.69 17.31 -4.41
CA GLU A 158 4.72 18.16 -3.81
C GLU A 158 6.03 18.17 -4.61
N HIS A 159 6.35 17.07 -5.29
CA HIS A 159 7.56 16.90 -6.10
C HIS A 159 7.24 16.56 -7.57
N ALA A 160 6.17 17.16 -8.11
CA ALA A 160 5.59 16.81 -9.42
C ALA A 160 6.63 16.74 -10.56
N GLU A 161 7.51 17.72 -10.70
CA GLU A 161 8.53 17.76 -11.77
C GLU A 161 9.53 16.59 -11.65
N LEU A 162 10.00 16.32 -10.43
CA LEU A 162 10.93 15.24 -10.14
C LEU A 162 10.27 13.88 -10.46
N ILE A 163 9.07 13.68 -9.95
CA ILE A 163 8.33 12.43 -10.16
C ILE A 163 8.02 12.24 -11.65
N GLN A 164 7.48 13.23 -12.33
CA GLN A 164 7.17 13.14 -13.76
C GLN A 164 8.39 12.82 -14.62
N LYS A 165 9.56 13.31 -14.23
CA LYS A 165 10.82 13.06 -14.95
C LYS A 165 11.22 11.58 -14.91
N TYR A 166 11.04 10.91 -13.78
CA TYR A 166 11.57 9.55 -13.55
C TYR A 166 10.50 8.47 -13.47
N PHE A 167 9.24 8.81 -13.26
CA PHE A 167 8.14 7.86 -13.07
C PHE A 167 8.03 6.88 -14.24
N MET A 168 8.12 5.59 -13.94
CA MET A 168 8.06 4.46 -14.89
C MET A 168 9.09 4.55 -16.05
N LYS A 169 10.25 5.18 -15.83
CA LYS A 169 11.31 5.28 -16.85
C LYS A 169 12.57 4.48 -16.52
N LEU A 170 12.78 4.16 -15.27
CA LEU A 170 14.02 3.50 -14.80
C LEU A 170 13.84 2.03 -14.43
N ILE A 171 12.63 1.55 -14.35
CA ILE A 171 12.27 0.14 -14.07
C ILE A 171 11.09 -0.22 -14.94
#